data_68aaddebf9cdbaeb3cd25e2bca20a846
#
_entry.id   68aaddebf9cdbaeb3cd25e2bca20a846
#
_cell.length_a   1.000
_cell.length_b   1.000
_cell.length_c   1.000
_cell.angle_alpha   90.00
_cell.angle_beta   90.00
_cell.angle_gamma   90.00
#
_symmetry.space_group_name_H-M   'P 1'
#
loop_
_entity.id
_entity.type
_entity.pdbx_description
1 polymer ?
#
loop_
_entity_poly.entity_id
_entity_poly.type
_entity_poly.pdbx_seq_one_letter_code
_entity_poly.pdbx_strand_id
1 'polypeptide(L)'
;HVCGLGSRDTLRIEAGYPLYGNELNTSLTPIQAGLGFFVGAELKQTLKEQFPNNLPKVVYFKVLEKAPPPRNGYEIFEGESSIGKVTSGCLSPLTGEGIGFALVNSKISLNESEKYSIFIRNRKYSLMFMKRGIIYS
;
A
#
# COMPACT_ATOMS: atom_id res chain seq x y z
N HIS A 1 -5.35 -29.20 -1.27
CA HIS A 1 -4.96 -28.86 0.10
C HIS A 1 -5.81 -27.70 0.61
N VAL A 2 -6.24 -27.79 1.87
CA VAL A 2 -6.97 -26.71 2.53
C VAL A 2 -5.95 -25.68 3.02
N CYS A 3 -6.12 -24.40 2.60
CA CYS A 3 -5.25 -23.30 3.00
C CYS A 3 -6.01 -22.34 3.94
N GLY A 4 -5.31 -21.78 4.92
CA GLY A 4 -5.90 -20.81 5.85
C GLY A 4 -6.07 -19.39 5.24
N LEU A 5 -6.81 -18.53 5.95
CA LEU A 5 -7.05 -17.13 5.56
C LEU A 5 -5.76 -16.32 5.38
N GLY A 6 -4.70 -16.65 6.14
CA GLY A 6 -3.40 -16.03 6.00
C GLY A 6 -2.76 -16.24 4.62
N SER A 7 -2.92 -17.43 4.02
CA SER A 7 -2.44 -17.71 2.67
C SER A 7 -3.14 -16.84 1.63
N ARG A 8 -4.47 -16.68 1.75
CA ARG A 8 -5.24 -15.79 0.87
C ARG A 8 -4.76 -14.34 0.99
N ASP A 9 -4.56 -13.86 2.21
CA ASP A 9 -4.11 -12.49 2.44
C ASP A 9 -2.69 -12.26 1.88
N THR A 10 -1.78 -13.19 2.05
CA THR A 10 -0.43 -13.12 1.48
C THR A 10 -0.48 -13.09 -0.06
N LEU A 11 -1.21 -14.01 -0.68
CA LEU A 11 -1.34 -14.10 -2.14
C LEU A 11 -1.92 -12.83 -2.76
N ARG A 12 -2.95 -12.24 -2.16
CA ARG A 12 -3.55 -11.01 -2.69
C ARG A 12 -2.59 -9.82 -2.55
N ILE A 13 -1.81 -9.75 -1.45
CA ILE A 13 -0.81 -8.68 -1.25
C ILE A 13 0.33 -8.84 -2.27
N GLU A 14 0.85 -10.04 -2.50
CA GLU A 14 1.86 -10.29 -3.54
C GLU A 14 1.37 -9.89 -4.93
N ALA A 15 0.10 -10.18 -5.23
CA ALA A 15 -0.54 -9.77 -6.48
C ALA A 15 -0.89 -8.28 -6.55
N GLY A 16 -0.80 -7.55 -5.44
CA GLY A 16 -1.15 -6.13 -5.39
C GLY A 16 -2.66 -5.87 -5.43
N TYR A 17 -3.47 -6.78 -4.89
CA TYR A 17 -4.93 -6.62 -4.81
C TYR A 17 -5.36 -6.05 -3.47
N PRO A 18 -6.04 -4.89 -3.48
CA PRO A 18 -6.60 -4.30 -2.26
C PRO A 18 -7.75 -5.15 -1.72
N LEU A 19 -7.97 -5.07 -0.41
CA LEU A 19 -9.03 -5.77 0.30
C LEU A 19 -10.04 -4.78 0.86
N TYR A 20 -11.34 -5.08 0.73
CA TYR A 20 -12.39 -4.31 1.38
C TYR A 20 -12.26 -4.45 2.92
N GLY A 21 -12.36 -3.33 3.61
CA GLY A 21 -12.12 -3.20 5.05
C GLY A 21 -10.73 -2.65 5.39
N ASN A 22 -9.74 -2.85 4.51
CA ASN A 22 -8.38 -2.36 4.70
C ASN A 22 -8.08 -1.18 3.75
N GLU A 23 -8.00 -1.45 2.45
CA GLU A 23 -7.69 -0.47 1.40
C GLU A 23 -8.92 0.14 0.75
N LEU A 24 -10.07 -0.49 0.89
CA LEU A 24 -11.36 -0.05 0.38
C LEU A 24 -12.38 -0.03 1.52
N ASN A 25 -13.12 1.06 1.64
CA ASN A 25 -14.22 1.20 2.59
C ASN A 25 -15.15 2.35 2.14
N THR A 26 -16.15 2.67 2.94
CA THR A 26 -17.11 3.75 2.62
C THR A 26 -16.49 5.16 2.57
N SER A 27 -15.27 5.34 3.10
CA SER A 27 -14.55 6.62 3.16
C SER A 27 -13.44 6.74 2.13
N LEU A 28 -13.08 5.64 1.44
CA LEU A 28 -12.02 5.61 0.42
C LEU A 28 -12.62 5.26 -0.94
N THR A 29 -12.52 6.16 -1.89
CA THR A 29 -13.00 5.93 -3.26
C THR A 29 -12.14 4.90 -3.98
N PRO A 30 -12.69 4.17 -4.97
CA PRO A 30 -11.90 3.26 -5.81
C PRO A 30 -10.70 3.93 -6.48
N ILE A 31 -10.80 5.23 -6.80
CA ILE A 31 -9.70 5.99 -7.40
C ILE A 31 -8.53 6.13 -6.42
N GLN A 32 -8.81 6.43 -5.15
CA GLN A 32 -7.80 6.51 -4.09
C GLN A 32 -7.14 5.16 -3.82
N ALA A 33 -7.89 4.06 -3.98
CA ALA A 33 -7.40 2.69 -3.84
C ALA A 33 -6.61 2.17 -5.07
N GLY A 34 -6.37 3.02 -6.07
CA GLY A 34 -5.67 2.60 -7.29
C GLY A 34 -6.51 1.79 -8.28
N LEU A 35 -7.81 1.65 -8.03
CA LEU A 35 -8.76 0.89 -8.85
C LEU A 35 -9.48 1.74 -9.90
N GLY A 36 -8.99 2.94 -10.19
CA GLY A 36 -9.62 3.84 -11.16
C GLY A 36 -9.76 3.27 -12.57
N PHE A 37 -9.02 2.21 -12.91
CA PHE A 37 -9.18 1.51 -14.19
C PHE A 37 -10.54 0.81 -14.32
N PHE A 38 -11.06 0.29 -13.21
CA PHE A 38 -12.34 -0.43 -13.16
C PHE A 38 -13.56 0.49 -13.01
N VAL A 39 -13.33 1.81 -12.85
CA VAL A 39 -14.41 2.81 -12.71
C VAL A 39 -14.80 3.34 -14.08
N GLY A 40 -16.08 3.28 -14.42
CA GLY A 40 -16.61 3.85 -15.66
C GLY A 40 -16.32 5.36 -15.79
N ALA A 41 -16.23 5.85 -17.01
CA ALA A 41 -15.81 7.22 -17.31
C ALA A 41 -16.68 8.29 -16.61
N GLU A 42 -17.99 8.13 -16.63
CA GLU A 42 -18.95 9.06 -16.01
C GLU A 42 -18.77 9.12 -14.48
N LEU A 43 -18.72 7.95 -13.81
CA LEU A 43 -18.52 7.89 -12.37
C LEU A 43 -17.14 8.43 -11.97
N LYS A 44 -16.11 8.18 -12.80
CA LYS A 44 -14.77 8.68 -12.58
C LYS A 44 -14.71 10.21 -12.63
N GLN A 45 -15.46 10.84 -13.54
CA GLN A 45 -15.58 12.28 -13.61
C GLN A 45 -16.30 12.83 -12.40
N THR A 46 -17.46 12.28 -12.04
CA THR A 46 -18.22 12.66 -10.84
C THR A 46 -17.38 12.57 -9.57
N LEU A 47 -16.63 11.47 -9.39
CA LEU A 47 -15.74 11.30 -8.23
C LEU A 47 -14.61 12.34 -8.20
N LYS A 48 -14.05 12.72 -9.34
CA LYS A 48 -13.04 13.78 -9.42
C LYS A 48 -13.59 15.18 -9.07
N GLU A 49 -14.83 15.44 -9.44
CA GLU A 49 -15.51 16.71 -9.14
C GLU A 49 -15.92 16.82 -7.67
N GLN A 50 -16.37 15.71 -7.09
CA GLN A 50 -16.80 15.65 -5.69
C GLN A 50 -15.64 15.60 -4.69
N PHE A 51 -14.49 15.05 -5.08
CA PHE A 51 -13.36 14.83 -4.19
C PHE A 51 -12.12 15.60 -4.66
N PRO A 52 -11.49 16.40 -3.78
CA PRO A 52 -10.31 17.17 -4.13
C PRO A 52 -9.10 16.28 -4.48
N ASN A 53 -8.23 16.77 -5.36
CA ASN A 53 -7.05 16.05 -5.83
C ASN A 53 -5.99 15.74 -4.75
N ASN A 54 -6.14 16.27 -3.55
CA ASN A 54 -5.20 16.14 -2.43
C ASN A 54 -5.60 15.05 -1.43
N LEU A 55 -6.53 14.17 -1.80
CA LEU A 55 -6.95 13.07 -0.92
C LEU A 55 -5.83 12.03 -0.72
N PRO A 56 -5.79 11.39 0.46
CA PRO A 56 -4.91 10.26 0.70
C PRO A 56 -5.08 9.17 -0.37
N LYS A 57 -3.99 8.52 -0.73
CA LYS A 57 -3.98 7.43 -1.73
C LYS A 57 -3.43 6.16 -1.12
N VAL A 58 -4.01 5.04 -1.52
CA VAL A 58 -3.48 3.72 -1.23
C VAL A 58 -2.38 3.41 -2.25
N VAL A 59 -1.21 3.05 -1.75
CA VAL A 59 -0.05 2.72 -2.58
C VAL A 59 0.55 1.40 -2.12
N TYR A 60 1.11 0.66 -3.06
CA TYR A 60 1.83 -0.57 -2.79
C TYR A 60 3.30 -0.25 -2.46
N PHE A 61 3.86 -0.99 -1.51
CA PHE A 61 5.27 -0.83 -1.13
C PHE A 61 5.96 -2.17 -0.91
N LYS A 62 7.29 -2.15 -1.01
CA LYS A 62 8.17 -3.20 -0.51
C LYS A 62 9.26 -2.63 0.40
N VAL A 63 9.63 -3.38 1.40
CA VAL A 63 10.75 -3.06 2.31
C VAL A 63 12.03 -3.59 1.69
N LEU A 64 13.06 -2.76 1.65
CA LEU A 64 14.33 -3.05 0.96
C LEU A 64 15.33 -3.81 1.84
N GLU A 65 15.11 -3.79 3.14
CA GLU A 65 15.97 -4.42 4.14
C GLU A 65 15.27 -5.62 4.78
N LYS A 66 16.04 -6.51 5.38
CA LYS A 66 15.49 -7.59 6.21
C LYS A 66 14.82 -7.00 7.46
N ALA A 67 13.50 -7.04 7.49
CA ALA A 67 12.67 -6.44 8.52
C ALA A 67 11.61 -7.42 9.03
N PRO A 68 11.06 -7.20 10.23
CA PRO A 68 9.85 -7.89 10.66
C PRO A 68 8.69 -7.62 9.68
N PRO A 69 7.66 -8.51 9.64
CA PRO A 69 6.52 -8.31 8.74
C PRO A 69 5.85 -6.96 8.98
N PRO A 70 5.60 -6.16 7.92
CA PRO A 70 4.77 -4.98 8.02
C PRO A 70 3.37 -5.35 8.55
N ARG A 71 2.79 -4.50 9.38
CA ARG A 71 1.46 -4.68 9.95
C ARG A 71 0.64 -3.41 9.84
N ASN A 72 -0.68 -3.56 9.84
CA ASN A 72 -1.61 -2.44 9.88
C ASN A 72 -1.26 -1.47 11.03
N GLY A 73 -1.29 -0.17 10.75
CA GLY A 73 -1.03 0.89 11.70
C GLY A 73 0.43 1.34 11.83
N TYR A 74 1.39 0.62 11.23
CA TYR A 74 2.77 1.07 11.21
C TYR A 74 2.91 2.34 10.38
N GLU A 75 3.68 3.30 10.91
CA GLU A 75 3.85 4.61 10.27
C GLU A 75 4.91 4.58 9.18
N ILE A 76 4.67 5.36 8.13
CA ILE A 76 5.59 5.58 7.02
C ILE A 76 6.06 7.02 7.03
N PHE A 77 7.35 7.19 6.82
CA PHE A 77 8.05 8.46 6.89
C PHE A 77 8.72 8.80 5.57
N GLU A 78 8.75 10.10 5.28
CA GLU A 78 9.67 10.73 4.34
C GLU A 78 10.64 11.57 5.16
N GLY A 79 11.89 11.09 5.31
CA GLY A 79 12.82 11.66 6.27
C GLY A 79 12.30 11.57 7.71
N GLU A 80 12.00 12.69 8.35
CA GLU A 80 11.44 12.78 9.71
C GLU A 80 9.92 13.03 9.72
N SER A 81 9.31 13.27 8.58
CA SER A 81 7.87 13.56 8.47
C SER A 81 7.07 12.29 8.28
N SER A 82 6.06 12.05 9.13
CA SER A 82 5.09 10.97 8.93
C SER A 82 4.16 11.33 7.77
N ILE A 83 4.13 10.49 6.74
CA ILE A 83 3.35 10.71 5.52
C ILE A 83 2.15 9.78 5.38
N GLY A 84 2.07 8.75 6.20
CA GLY A 84 0.98 7.78 6.12
C GLY A 84 1.14 6.58 7.02
N LYS A 85 0.25 5.60 6.84
CA LYS A 85 0.22 4.37 7.64
C LYS A 85 -0.01 3.14 6.77
N VAL A 86 0.56 2.03 7.19
CA VAL A 86 0.31 0.71 6.61
C VAL A 86 -1.15 0.30 6.85
N THR A 87 -1.83 -0.15 5.81
CA THR A 87 -3.18 -0.72 5.88
C THR A 87 -3.17 -2.24 5.90
N SER A 88 -2.26 -2.85 5.13
CA SER A 88 -2.04 -4.29 5.10
C SER A 88 -0.57 -4.59 4.82
N GLY A 89 -0.06 -5.68 5.39
CA GLY A 89 1.31 -6.09 5.10
C GLY A 89 1.63 -7.50 5.58
N CYS A 90 2.59 -8.12 4.92
CA CYS A 90 3.11 -9.44 5.24
C CYS A 90 4.57 -9.57 4.79
N LEU A 91 5.20 -10.70 5.11
CA LEU A 91 6.40 -11.16 4.41
C LEU A 91 5.96 -11.96 3.19
N SER A 92 6.55 -11.65 2.02
CA SER A 92 6.33 -12.42 0.82
C SER A 92 7.04 -13.77 0.92
N PRO A 93 6.36 -14.91 0.77
CA PRO A 93 7.01 -16.21 0.65
C PRO A 93 7.91 -16.34 -0.59
N LEU A 94 7.61 -15.57 -1.65
CA LEU A 94 8.39 -15.62 -2.90
C LEU A 94 9.75 -14.94 -2.77
N THR A 95 9.82 -13.79 -2.10
CA THR A 95 11.03 -12.98 -2.04
C THR A 95 11.64 -12.88 -0.64
N GLY A 96 10.88 -13.20 0.41
CA GLY A 96 11.28 -12.97 1.81
C GLY A 96 11.25 -11.50 2.24
N GLU A 97 10.84 -10.60 1.34
CA GLU A 97 10.75 -9.16 1.62
C GLU A 97 9.43 -8.79 2.31
N GLY A 98 9.45 -7.73 3.11
CA GLY A 98 8.22 -7.12 3.63
C GLY A 98 7.49 -6.38 2.51
N ILE A 99 6.21 -6.69 2.33
CA ILE A 99 5.36 -6.08 1.31
C ILE A 99 4.03 -5.64 1.90
N GLY A 100 3.36 -4.70 1.26
CA GLY A 100 2.05 -4.27 1.71
C GLY A 100 1.46 -3.07 0.99
N PHE A 101 0.38 -2.60 1.55
CA PHE A 101 -0.30 -1.37 1.16
C PHE A 101 -0.22 -0.34 2.27
N ALA A 102 -0.17 0.92 1.89
CA ALA A 102 -0.20 2.04 2.80
C ALA A 102 -1.12 3.15 2.27
N LEU A 103 -1.81 3.82 3.18
CA LEU A 103 -2.53 5.05 2.91
C LEU A 103 -1.61 6.23 3.19
N VAL A 104 -1.31 7.02 2.17
CA VAL A 104 -0.39 8.15 2.25
C VAL A 104 -1.05 9.47 1.85
N ASN A 105 -0.69 10.54 2.56
CA ASN A 105 -1.29 11.88 2.42
C ASN A 105 -0.51 12.81 1.49
N SER A 106 0.64 12.37 0.98
CA SER A 106 1.52 13.21 0.17
C SER A 106 1.69 12.69 -1.25
N LYS A 107 2.23 13.56 -2.12
CA LYS A 107 2.73 13.12 -3.43
C LYS A 107 3.94 12.24 -3.20
N ILE A 108 3.86 11.00 -3.67
CA ILE A 108 4.94 10.03 -3.57
C ILE A 108 5.65 9.86 -4.90
N SER A 109 6.95 9.59 -4.83
CA SER A 109 7.76 9.16 -5.96
C SER A 109 7.81 7.64 -5.98
N LEU A 110 7.54 7.05 -7.13
CA LEU A 110 7.62 5.60 -7.31
C LEU A 110 9.06 5.18 -7.63
N ASN A 111 9.44 4.00 -7.17
CA ASN A 111 10.74 3.38 -7.43
C ASN A 111 11.97 4.16 -6.88
N GLU A 112 11.76 5.05 -5.92
CA GLU A 112 12.86 5.70 -5.18
C GLU A 112 13.17 4.90 -3.91
N SER A 113 14.41 4.45 -3.76
CA SER A 113 14.81 3.48 -2.73
C SER A 113 15.23 4.08 -1.39
N GLU A 114 15.61 5.36 -1.33
CA GLU A 114 16.22 5.95 -0.12
C GLU A 114 15.38 7.06 0.53
N LYS A 115 14.25 7.37 -0.08
CA LYS A 115 13.43 8.52 0.33
C LYS A 115 12.47 8.20 1.47
N TYR A 116 12.01 6.94 1.52
CA TYR A 116 10.93 6.53 2.40
C TYR A 116 11.36 5.44 3.37
N SER A 117 10.78 5.46 4.56
CA SER A 117 11.01 4.46 5.58
C SER A 117 9.74 4.05 6.30
N ILE A 118 9.71 2.83 6.80
CA ILE A 118 8.67 2.29 7.67
C ILE A 118 9.21 2.13 9.08
N PHE A 119 8.43 2.54 10.08
CA PHE A 119 8.79 2.41 11.47
C PHE A 119 8.20 1.12 12.06
N ILE A 120 9.09 0.17 12.40
CA ILE A 120 8.71 -1.13 12.95
C ILE A 120 9.51 -1.37 14.22
N ARG A 121 8.83 -1.58 15.35
CA ARG A 121 9.45 -1.93 16.64
C ARG A 121 10.66 -1.05 17.00
N ASN A 122 10.45 0.27 17.00
CA ASN A 122 11.45 1.28 17.35
C ASN A 122 12.65 1.40 16.37
N ARG A 123 12.52 0.88 15.14
CA ARG A 123 13.53 1.04 14.09
C ARG A 123 12.89 1.43 12.76
N LYS A 124 13.57 2.31 12.02
CA LYS A 124 13.21 2.65 10.63
C LYS A 124 13.89 1.67 9.68
N TYR A 125 13.13 1.24 8.67
CA TYR A 125 13.59 0.38 7.58
C TYR A 125 13.28 1.06 6.25
N SER A 126 14.22 1.05 5.32
CA SER A 126 14.02 1.64 4.00
C SER A 126 12.93 0.89 3.22
N LEU A 127 12.06 1.62 2.57
CA LEU A 127 11.03 1.06 1.70
C LEU A 127 10.97 1.79 0.35
N MET A 128 10.38 1.14 -0.61
CA MET A 128 10.13 1.67 -1.94
C MET A 128 8.67 1.50 -2.31
N PHE A 129 8.06 2.56 -2.82
CA PHE A 129 6.72 2.48 -3.38
C PHE A 129 6.73 1.95 -4.81
N MET A 130 5.78 1.09 -5.12
CA MET A 130 5.66 0.42 -6.41
C MET A 130 4.28 0.64 -7.01
N LYS A 131 4.20 0.60 -8.34
CA LYS A 131 2.94 0.76 -9.06
C LYS A 131 2.04 -0.48 -8.97
N ARG A 132 2.64 -1.66 -8.83
CA ARG A 132 1.94 -2.96 -8.83
C ARG A 132 2.54 -3.90 -7.81
N GLY A 133 1.84 -5.01 -7.52
CA GLY A 133 2.36 -6.10 -6.70
C GLY A 133 3.63 -6.73 -7.27
N ILE A 134 4.39 -7.39 -6.42
CA ILE A 134 5.72 -7.94 -6.77
C ILE A 134 5.70 -9.00 -7.87
N ILE A 135 4.57 -9.70 -8.05
CA ILE A 135 4.45 -10.72 -9.12
C ILE A 135 4.36 -10.10 -10.53
N TYR A 136 4.22 -8.78 -10.64
CA TYR A 136 4.14 -8.04 -11.90
C TYR A 136 5.32 -7.07 -12.09
N SER A 137 6.28 -7.11 -11.20
CA SER A 137 7.47 -6.24 -11.25
C SER A 137 8.64 -6.90 -11.98
#